data_0ef53961eea3d290b7df894ec4a764b5
#
_entry.id   0ef53961eea3d290b7df894ec4a764b5
#
_cell.length_a   1.000
_cell.length_b   1.000
_cell.length_c   1.000
_cell.angle_alpha   90.00
_cell.angle_beta   90.00
_cell.angle_gamma   90.00
#
_symmetry.space_group_name_H-M   'P 1'
#
loop_
_entity.id
_entity.type
_entity.pdbx_description
1 polymer ?
#
loop_
_entity_poly.entity_id
_entity_poly.type
_entity_poly.pdbx_seq_one_letter_code
_entity_poly.pdbx_strand_id
1 'polypeptide(L)' 'MSSIKLWHSEEMKQWRWTVVDDDLNMHSGQEPEMGDAMNKIAKTVKELEGFCEA' A
#
# COMPACT_ATOMS: atom_id res chain seq x y z
N MET A 1 -9.35 12.29 -1.58
CA MET A 1 -8.80 11.44 -2.62
C MET A 1 -7.53 10.77 -2.15
N SER A 2 -7.46 9.46 -2.19
CA SER A 2 -6.30 8.73 -1.72
C SER A 2 -5.23 8.62 -2.81
N SER A 3 -4.00 8.46 -2.42
CA SER A 3 -2.91 8.23 -3.37
C SER A 3 -2.15 6.98 -2.98
N ILE A 4 -1.64 6.30 -4.00
CA ILE A 4 -0.92 5.05 -3.82
C ILE A 4 0.38 5.15 -4.60
N LYS A 5 1.47 4.76 -3.96
CA LYS A 5 2.78 4.68 -4.62
C LYS A 5 3.36 3.30 -4.37
N LEU A 6 3.96 2.75 -5.41
CA LEU A 6 4.63 1.45 -5.33
C LEU A 6 5.92 1.55 -6.15
N TRP A 7 7.03 1.18 -5.55
CA TRP A 7 8.31 1.23 -6.24
C TRP A 7 9.25 0.16 -5.71
N HIS A 8 10.24 -0.18 -6.49
CA HIS A 8 11.25 -1.15 -6.12
C HIS A 8 12.48 -0.45 -5.56
N SER A 9 12.89 -0.85 -4.36
CA SER A 9 14.10 -0.32 -3.74
C SER A 9 15.26 -1.27 -4.01
N GLU A 10 16.20 -0.84 -4.83
CA GLU A 10 17.35 -1.67 -5.16
C GLU A 10 18.29 -1.83 -3.98
N GLU A 11 18.40 -0.81 -3.15
CA GLU A 11 19.26 -0.87 -1.97
C GLU A 11 18.79 -1.95 -0.98
N MET A 12 17.50 -2.03 -0.78
CA MET A 12 16.92 -2.98 0.16
C MET A 12 16.48 -4.27 -0.51
N LYS A 13 16.47 -4.28 -1.85
CA LYS A 13 15.98 -5.42 -2.63
C LYS A 13 14.57 -5.80 -2.25
N GLN A 14 13.75 -4.80 -2.02
CA GLN A 14 12.36 -4.99 -1.64
C GLN A 14 11.48 -4.00 -2.36
N TRP A 15 10.20 -4.35 -2.45
CA TRP A 15 9.19 -3.44 -2.98
C TRP A 15 8.63 -2.62 -1.83
N ARG A 16 8.65 -1.31 -2.00
CA ARG A 16 8.12 -0.40 -0.98
C ARG A 16 6.83 0.22 -1.50
N TRP A 17 5.91 0.49 -0.59
CA TRP A 17 4.65 1.07 -0.96
C TRP A 17 4.21 2.08 0.09
N THR A 18 3.39 3.03 -0.36
CA THR A 18 2.81 4.05 0.50
C THR A 18 1.38 4.32 0.05
N VAL A 19 0.48 4.39 1.00
CA VAL A 19 -0.92 4.74 0.77
C VAL A 19 -1.26 5.92 1.66
N VAL A 20 -1.83 6.97 1.07
CA VAL A 20 -2.27 8.15 1.82
C VAL A 20 -3.76 8.27 1.60
N ASP A 21 -4.53 8.33 2.69
CA ASP A 21 -5.98 8.46 2.59
C ASP A 21 -6.43 9.92 2.55
N ASP A 22 -7.74 10.13 2.49
CA ASP A 22 -8.29 11.49 2.39
C ASP A 22 -8.04 12.34 3.63
N ASP A 23 -7.83 11.69 4.77
CA ASP A 23 -7.54 12.37 6.02
C ASP A 23 -6.04 12.62 6.21
N LEU A 24 -5.25 12.36 5.18
CA LEU A 24 -3.80 12.52 5.18
C LEU A 24 -3.08 11.53 6.10
N ASN A 25 -3.74 10.44 6.45
CA ASN A 25 -3.08 9.36 7.16
C ASN A 25 -2.23 8.55 6.19
N MET A 26 -0.96 8.38 6.50
CA MET A 26 -0.05 7.66 5.64
C MET A 26 0.23 6.27 6.18
N HIS A 27 0.11 5.30 5.29
CA HIS A 27 0.41 3.91 5.59
C HIS A 27 1.50 3.45 4.64
N SER A 28 2.52 2.82 5.15
CA SER A 28 3.63 2.38 4.33
C SER A 28 4.10 1.00 4.78
N GLY A 29 4.81 0.35 3.89
CA GLY A 29 5.36 -0.95 4.20
C GLY A 29 6.34 -1.38 3.14
N GLN A 30 6.89 -2.56 3.31
CA GLN A 30 7.81 -3.14 2.35
C GLN A 30 7.64 -4.64 2.32
N GLU A 31 7.77 -5.21 1.14
CA GLU A 31 7.59 -6.64 0.92
C GLU A 31 8.65 -7.12 -0.06
N PRO A 32 9.10 -8.37 0.07
CA PRO A 32 10.16 -8.89 -0.80
C PRO A 32 9.69 -9.08 -2.24
N GLU A 33 8.40 -9.22 -2.47
CA GLU A 33 7.86 -9.45 -3.82
C GLU A 33 6.77 -8.44 -4.14
N MET A 34 6.68 -8.10 -5.42
CA MET A 34 5.68 -7.13 -5.88
C MET A 34 4.26 -7.60 -5.62
N GLY A 35 4.00 -8.88 -5.82
CA GLY A 35 2.66 -9.43 -5.56
C GLY A 35 2.23 -9.25 -4.13
N ASP A 36 3.14 -9.46 -3.19
CA ASP A 36 2.84 -9.28 -1.77
C ASP A 36 2.59 -7.80 -1.46
N ALA A 37 3.39 -6.91 -2.06
CA ALA A 37 3.20 -5.47 -1.88
C ALA A 37 1.83 -5.05 -2.39
N MET A 38 1.42 -5.53 -3.55
CA MET A 38 0.13 -5.20 -4.11
C MET A 38 -1.01 -5.70 -3.23
N ASN A 39 -0.86 -6.90 -2.67
CA ASN A 39 -1.86 -7.43 -1.75
C ASN A 39 -1.99 -6.59 -0.49
N LYS A 40 -0.88 -6.12 0.04
CA LYS A 40 -0.89 -5.26 1.21
C LYS A 40 -1.53 -3.92 0.91
N ILE A 41 -1.25 -3.35 -0.25
CA ILE A 41 -1.87 -2.10 -0.68
C ILE A 41 -3.38 -2.28 -0.78
N ALA A 42 -3.82 -3.34 -1.45
CA ALA A 42 -5.25 -3.60 -1.61
C ALA A 42 -5.95 -3.75 -0.26
N LYS A 43 -5.32 -4.47 0.65
CA LYS A 43 -5.87 -4.67 1.99
C LYS A 43 -5.97 -3.36 2.75
N THR A 44 -4.92 -2.54 2.68
CA THR A 44 -4.89 -1.25 3.35
C THR A 44 -5.97 -0.32 2.80
N VAL A 45 -6.11 -0.27 1.48
CA VAL A 45 -7.12 0.57 0.84
C VAL A 45 -8.52 0.13 1.26
N LYS A 46 -8.77 -1.17 1.32
CA LYS A 46 -10.07 -1.67 1.77
C LYS A 46 -10.39 -1.21 3.19
N GLU A 47 -9.41 -1.28 4.07
CA GLU A 47 -9.61 -0.87 5.46
C GLU A 47 -9.86 0.62 5.57
N LEU A 48 -9.10 1.43 4.82
CA LEU A 48 -9.21 2.87 4.90
C LEU A 48 -10.51 3.39 4.30
N GLU A 49 -10.97 2.78 3.23
CA GLU A 49 -12.17 3.24 2.54
C GLU A 49 -13.44 2.56 3.02
N GLY A 50 -13.31 1.66 3.96
CA GLY A 50 -14.47 1.00 4.54
C GLY A 50 -15.21 0.11 3.57
N PHE A 51 -14.51 -0.46 2.60
CA PHE A 51 -15.15 -1.36 1.66
C PHE A 51 -15.65 -2.60 2.38
N CYS A 52 -16.94 -2.81 2.29
CA CYS A 52 -17.55 -4.03 2.76
C CYS A 52 -17.75 -4.94 1.58
N GLU A 53 -17.08 -6.06 1.57
CA GLU A 53 -17.40 -7.07 0.58
C GLU A 53 -18.61 -7.84 1.06
N ALA A 54 -19.62 -7.76 0.26
CA ALA A 54 -20.82 -8.52 0.55
C ALA A 54 -20.62 -9.98 0.15
#